data_abb5bca28d6b9c2bad40efcc335bf307
#
_entry.id   abb5bca28d6b9c2bad40efcc335bf307
#
_cell.length_a   1.000
_cell.length_b   1.000
_cell.length_c   1.000
_cell.angle_alpha   90.00
_cell.angle_beta   90.00
_cell.angle_gamma   90.00
#
_symmetry.space_group_name_H-M   'P 1'
#
loop_
_entity.id
_entity.type
_entity.pdbx_description
1 polymer ?
#
loop_
_entity_poly.entity_id
_entity_poly.type
_entity_poly.pdbx_seq_one_letter_code
_entity_poly.pdbx_strand_id
1 'polypeptide(L)'
;QEQTLEFQLQYQDTISFEVPEETVALRVDLSELPSFYQYVTLVAKDYRTEVLPSSTNGTVLKQSIMFEHPDPQICYDISILDSTAFELSYKMFNVDHINQNDYIANVLTQEMLKLEKQVQTLQEYKFKFRQANDKKRYYKHELERMIVAYNSVTHSRRWIIPTAIINFFRRKR
;
A
#
# COMPACT_ATOMS: atom_id res chain seq x y z
N GLN A 1 -23.61 27.89 -3.75
CA GLN A 1 -24.32 28.15 -2.48
C GLN A 1 -24.17 26.88 -1.63
N GLU A 2 -23.73 27.00 -0.38
CA GLU A 2 -23.60 25.86 0.51
C GLU A 2 -24.97 25.48 1.08
N GLN A 3 -25.30 24.19 1.05
CA GLN A 3 -26.52 23.64 1.65
C GLN A 3 -26.10 22.55 2.66
N THR A 4 -26.76 22.49 3.79
CA THR A 4 -26.50 21.52 4.86
C THR A 4 -27.70 20.62 5.05
N LEU A 5 -27.45 19.30 5.10
CA LEU A 5 -28.41 18.29 5.50
C LEU A 5 -27.99 17.72 6.86
N GLU A 6 -28.91 17.64 7.80
CA GLU A 6 -28.62 17.16 9.16
C GLU A 6 -29.34 15.82 9.39
N PHE A 7 -28.61 14.86 9.97
CA PHE A 7 -29.11 13.55 10.33
C PHE A 7 -28.70 13.20 11.75
N GLN A 8 -29.53 12.43 12.43
CA GLN A 8 -29.18 11.97 13.77
C GLN A 8 -28.12 10.87 13.68
N LEU A 9 -26.98 11.06 14.33
CA LEU A 9 -25.91 10.05 14.39
C LEU A 9 -26.37 8.80 15.15
N GLN A 10 -26.14 7.63 14.56
CA GLN A 10 -26.36 6.32 15.14
C GLN A 10 -25.04 5.53 15.19
N TYR A 11 -25.02 4.40 15.90
CA TYR A 11 -23.86 3.50 15.95
C TYR A 11 -23.54 2.88 14.57
N GLN A 12 -24.57 2.58 13.80
CA GLN A 12 -24.53 2.12 12.42
C GLN A 12 -25.76 2.63 11.70
N ASP A 13 -25.58 3.17 10.52
CA ASP A 13 -26.70 3.66 9.71
C ASP A 13 -26.39 3.59 8.21
N THR A 14 -27.47 3.71 7.43
CA THR A 14 -27.42 3.86 5.98
C THR A 14 -28.42 4.96 5.60
N ILE A 15 -27.87 6.11 5.22
CA ILE A 15 -28.61 7.33 4.97
C ILE A 15 -28.70 7.56 3.47
N SER A 16 -29.91 7.64 2.93
CA SER A 16 -30.13 8.04 1.54
C SER A 16 -30.51 9.52 1.46
N PHE A 17 -29.88 10.26 0.58
CA PHE A 17 -30.16 11.68 0.38
C PHE A 17 -29.98 12.08 -1.09
N GLU A 18 -30.53 13.23 -1.43
CA GLU A 18 -30.40 13.83 -2.76
C GLU A 18 -29.72 15.20 -2.62
N VAL A 19 -28.98 15.56 -3.66
CA VAL A 19 -28.31 16.85 -3.75
C VAL A 19 -28.71 17.55 -5.06
N PRO A 20 -28.63 18.88 -5.14
CA PRO A 20 -28.86 19.61 -6.38
C PRO A 20 -27.89 19.16 -7.50
N GLU A 21 -28.38 19.20 -8.76
CA GLU A 21 -27.58 18.82 -9.95
C GLU A 21 -26.27 19.61 -10.09
N GLU A 22 -26.20 20.82 -9.55
CA GLU A 22 -25.02 21.68 -9.63
C GLU A 22 -23.99 21.40 -8.53
N THR A 23 -24.20 20.35 -7.69
CA THR A 23 -23.32 20.05 -6.58
C THR A 23 -22.02 19.41 -7.09
N VAL A 24 -20.89 20.04 -6.77
CA VAL A 24 -19.56 19.58 -7.20
C VAL A 24 -18.78 18.82 -6.11
N ALA A 25 -19.16 19.03 -4.85
CA ALA A 25 -18.47 18.39 -3.72
C ALA A 25 -19.41 18.15 -2.56
N LEU A 26 -19.14 17.11 -1.79
CA LEU A 26 -19.82 16.80 -0.54
C LEU A 26 -18.81 16.81 0.60
N ARG A 27 -19.18 17.42 1.72
CA ARG A 27 -18.49 17.29 2.99
C ARG A 27 -19.39 16.52 3.96
N VAL A 28 -18.86 15.48 4.53
CA VAL A 28 -19.55 14.66 5.51
C VAL A 28 -18.87 14.85 6.87
N ASP A 29 -19.61 15.44 7.80
CA ASP A 29 -19.20 15.68 9.19
C ASP A 29 -20.03 14.71 10.04
N LEU A 30 -19.43 13.57 10.43
CA LEU A 30 -20.15 12.49 11.11
C LEU A 30 -20.32 12.71 12.62
N SER A 31 -19.52 13.61 13.21
CA SER A 31 -19.54 13.91 14.64
C SER A 31 -18.81 15.21 14.91
N GLU A 32 -19.07 15.86 16.05
CA GLU A 32 -18.26 16.98 16.55
C GLU A 32 -17.11 16.52 17.48
N LEU A 33 -17.11 15.24 17.86
CA LEU A 33 -16.15 14.65 18.80
C LEU A 33 -15.23 13.66 18.10
N PRO A 34 -14.05 13.35 18.68
CA PRO A 34 -13.20 12.26 18.23
C PRO A 34 -14.03 10.98 18.07
N SER A 35 -13.90 10.34 16.92
CA SER A 35 -14.76 9.19 16.55
C SER A 35 -14.02 8.19 15.67
N PHE A 36 -14.45 6.93 15.74
CA PHE A 36 -13.75 5.82 15.12
C PHE A 36 -14.74 4.95 14.35
N TYR A 37 -14.54 4.86 13.03
CA TYR A 37 -15.43 4.14 12.14
C TYR A 37 -14.76 2.90 11.58
N GLN A 38 -15.48 1.78 11.59
CA GLN A 38 -15.07 0.53 10.94
C GLN A 38 -15.05 0.71 9.43
N TYR A 39 -16.02 1.45 8.92
CA TYR A 39 -16.10 1.90 7.53
C TYR A 39 -16.98 3.15 7.44
N VAL A 40 -16.73 3.93 6.41
CA VAL A 40 -17.61 5.00 5.90
C VAL A 40 -17.57 4.88 4.40
N THR A 41 -18.71 4.64 3.78
CA THR A 41 -18.86 4.42 2.33
C THR A 41 -19.92 5.35 1.77
N LEU A 42 -19.59 6.06 0.71
CA LEU A 42 -20.54 6.85 -0.08
C LEU A 42 -20.76 6.17 -1.42
N VAL A 43 -22.01 5.93 -1.80
CA VAL A 43 -22.37 5.29 -3.06
C VAL A 43 -23.29 6.21 -3.86
N ALA A 44 -22.97 6.43 -5.12
CA ALA A 44 -23.88 7.05 -6.07
C ALA A 44 -24.94 6.03 -6.49
N LYS A 45 -26.20 6.26 -6.16
CA LYS A 45 -27.31 5.28 -6.30
C LYS A 45 -27.60 4.92 -7.75
N ASP A 46 -27.52 5.87 -8.66
CA ASP A 46 -27.85 5.69 -10.06
C ASP A 46 -26.92 4.67 -10.75
N TYR A 47 -25.66 4.64 -10.35
CA TYR A 47 -24.64 3.76 -10.93
C TYR A 47 -24.20 2.64 -9.98
N ARG A 48 -24.66 2.62 -8.74
CA ARG A 48 -24.20 1.73 -7.67
C ARG A 48 -22.67 1.74 -7.52
N THR A 49 -22.06 2.91 -7.71
CA THR A 49 -20.62 3.09 -7.70
C THR A 49 -20.19 3.75 -6.41
N GLU A 50 -19.20 3.17 -5.74
CA GLU A 50 -18.59 3.77 -4.56
C GLU A 50 -17.79 5.01 -4.96
N VAL A 51 -18.01 6.09 -4.22
CA VAL A 51 -17.29 7.35 -4.36
C VAL A 51 -16.20 7.40 -3.33
N LEU A 52 -14.95 7.45 -3.80
CA LEU A 52 -13.81 7.51 -2.89
C LEU A 52 -13.63 8.92 -2.32
N PRO A 53 -13.24 9.06 -1.04
CA PRO A 53 -12.93 10.35 -0.47
C PRO A 53 -11.82 11.07 -1.24
N SER A 54 -12.01 12.34 -1.54
CA SER A 54 -10.97 13.21 -2.10
C SER A 54 -10.01 13.69 -1.02
N SER A 55 -10.51 13.89 0.21
CA SER A 55 -9.69 14.21 1.39
C SER A 55 -10.43 13.88 2.68
N THR A 56 -9.66 13.70 3.76
CA THR A 56 -10.17 13.55 5.13
C THR A 56 -9.13 14.06 6.12
N ASN A 57 -9.58 14.58 7.27
CA ASN A 57 -8.70 14.89 8.39
C ASN A 57 -8.49 13.70 9.35
N GLY A 58 -9.09 12.53 9.06
CA GLY A 58 -8.90 11.30 9.81
C GLY A 58 -7.75 10.43 9.28
N THR A 59 -7.24 9.56 10.14
CA THR A 59 -6.26 8.54 9.78
C THR A 59 -6.96 7.33 9.17
N VAL A 60 -6.68 7.05 7.91
CA VAL A 60 -7.26 5.89 7.19
C VAL A 60 -6.42 4.64 7.43
N LEU A 61 -7.07 3.59 7.94
CA LEU A 61 -6.48 2.27 8.18
C LEU A 61 -7.29 1.21 7.41
N LYS A 62 -6.91 0.90 6.18
CA LYS A 62 -7.68 0.07 5.24
C LYS A 62 -9.04 0.72 4.92
N GLN A 63 -10.13 0.10 5.40
CA GLN A 63 -11.50 0.63 5.25
C GLN A 63 -11.95 1.45 6.47
N SER A 64 -11.18 1.44 7.55
CA SER A 64 -11.50 2.15 8.78
C SER A 64 -10.94 3.56 8.77
N ILE A 65 -11.66 4.49 9.39
CA ILE A 65 -11.22 5.87 9.53
C ILE A 65 -11.24 6.23 11.01
N MET A 66 -10.13 6.76 11.51
CA MET A 66 -9.92 7.16 12.90
C MET A 66 -9.78 8.67 12.95
N PHE A 67 -10.71 9.34 13.62
CA PHE A 67 -10.64 10.77 13.90
C PHE A 67 -10.21 10.95 15.35
N GLU A 68 -8.95 11.28 15.55
CA GLU A 68 -8.35 11.49 16.87
C GLU A 68 -8.61 12.90 17.43
N HIS A 69 -9.06 13.81 16.56
CA HIS A 69 -9.37 15.20 16.92
C HIS A 69 -10.87 15.46 16.73
N PRO A 70 -11.42 16.51 17.37
CA PRO A 70 -12.79 16.98 17.12
C PRO A 70 -12.95 17.45 15.67
N ASP A 71 -14.21 17.55 15.22
CA ASP A 71 -14.59 17.98 13.89
C ASP A 71 -14.12 16.99 12.76
N PRO A 72 -14.56 15.71 12.81
CA PRO A 72 -14.29 14.72 11.78
C PRO A 72 -14.86 15.13 10.42
N GLN A 73 -14.00 15.19 9.40
CA GLN A 73 -14.40 15.61 8.07
C GLN A 73 -13.96 14.62 7.00
N ILE A 74 -14.88 14.29 6.09
CA ILE A 74 -14.61 13.54 4.87
C ILE A 74 -15.16 14.33 3.69
N CYS A 75 -14.31 14.65 2.74
CA CYS A 75 -14.71 15.36 1.53
C CYS A 75 -14.73 14.41 0.33
N TYR A 76 -15.72 14.58 -0.53
CA TYR A 76 -15.88 13.83 -1.75
C TYR A 76 -16.00 14.81 -2.92
N ASP A 77 -15.26 14.56 -4.00
CA ASP A 77 -15.43 15.25 -5.27
C ASP A 77 -16.43 14.46 -6.11
N ILE A 78 -17.57 15.07 -6.38
CA ILE A 78 -18.66 14.47 -7.18
C ILE A 78 -18.88 15.21 -8.52
N SER A 79 -17.99 16.14 -8.86
CA SER A 79 -18.12 16.99 -10.05
C SER A 79 -18.17 16.22 -11.38
N ILE A 80 -17.61 15.00 -11.41
CA ILE A 80 -17.59 14.14 -12.59
C ILE A 80 -18.73 13.12 -12.62
N LEU A 81 -19.55 13.08 -11.56
CA LEU A 81 -20.65 12.12 -11.43
C LEU A 81 -21.96 12.78 -11.90
N ASP A 82 -22.63 12.14 -12.83
CA ASP A 82 -23.96 12.51 -13.25
C ASP A 82 -25.02 11.81 -12.35
N SER A 83 -24.94 12.09 -11.04
CA SER A 83 -25.82 11.53 -10.02
C SER A 83 -26.16 12.56 -8.99
N THR A 84 -27.43 12.63 -8.64
CA THR A 84 -27.98 13.50 -7.57
C THR A 84 -28.38 12.71 -6.33
N ALA A 85 -28.45 11.37 -6.43
CA ALA A 85 -28.91 10.50 -5.37
C ALA A 85 -27.74 9.70 -4.79
N PHE A 86 -27.50 9.83 -3.49
CA PHE A 86 -26.41 9.19 -2.78
C PHE A 86 -26.90 8.37 -1.60
N GLU A 87 -26.08 7.40 -1.21
CA GLU A 87 -26.26 6.59 -0.02
C GLU A 87 -24.95 6.58 0.79
N LEU A 88 -25.03 7.08 2.01
CA LEU A 88 -23.93 7.07 2.97
C LEU A 88 -24.16 5.96 3.98
N SER A 89 -23.27 5.00 4.02
CA SER A 89 -23.27 3.91 5.01
C SER A 89 -22.06 4.01 5.91
N TYR A 90 -22.27 3.89 7.21
CA TYR A 90 -21.18 3.88 8.19
C TYR A 90 -21.47 2.95 9.37
N LYS A 91 -20.40 2.53 10.02
CA LYS A 91 -20.46 1.81 11.29
C LYS A 91 -19.32 2.27 12.20
N MET A 92 -19.66 2.63 13.43
CA MET A 92 -18.67 2.99 14.45
C MET A 92 -17.99 1.76 15.04
N PHE A 93 -16.80 1.93 15.61
CA PHE A 93 -16.23 0.96 16.53
C PHE A 93 -16.92 1.05 17.88
N ASN A 94 -16.99 -0.09 18.54
CA ASN A 94 -17.46 -0.14 19.93
C ASN A 94 -16.37 0.38 20.87
N VAL A 95 -16.67 1.45 21.60
CA VAL A 95 -15.77 2.07 22.57
C VAL A 95 -16.22 1.85 24.03
N ASP A 96 -17.45 1.37 24.25
CA ASP A 96 -18.08 1.29 25.57
C ASP A 96 -18.05 -0.12 26.17
N HIS A 97 -18.10 -1.17 25.35
CA HIS A 97 -18.24 -2.55 25.80
C HIS A 97 -16.96 -3.35 25.59
N ILE A 98 -16.11 -3.37 26.60
CA ILE A 98 -14.77 -3.99 26.61
C ILE A 98 -14.80 -5.48 26.23
N ASN A 99 -15.89 -6.18 26.51
CA ASN A 99 -16.02 -7.64 26.28
C ASN A 99 -16.48 -8.00 24.87
N GLN A 100 -16.75 -7.03 24.01
CA GLN A 100 -17.18 -7.31 22.63
C GLN A 100 -15.97 -7.41 21.68
N ASN A 101 -16.10 -8.26 20.65
CA ASN A 101 -15.01 -8.52 19.71
C ASN A 101 -14.66 -7.30 18.87
N ASP A 102 -15.59 -6.38 18.67
CA ASP A 102 -15.44 -5.14 17.93
C ASP A 102 -15.03 -3.94 18.81
N TYR A 103 -14.68 -4.20 20.10
CA TYR A 103 -14.08 -3.18 20.94
C TYR A 103 -12.77 -2.68 20.33
N ILE A 104 -12.69 -1.37 20.18
CA ILE A 104 -11.63 -0.72 19.39
C ILE A 104 -10.22 -1.13 19.80
N ALA A 105 -9.93 -1.21 21.10
CA ALA A 105 -8.60 -1.59 21.57
C ALA A 105 -8.23 -3.03 21.18
N ASN A 106 -9.20 -3.97 21.20
CA ASN A 106 -8.98 -5.33 20.75
C ASN A 106 -8.65 -5.40 19.25
N VAL A 107 -9.42 -4.67 18.45
CA VAL A 107 -9.22 -4.61 16.99
C VAL A 107 -7.87 -4.01 16.65
N LEU A 108 -7.51 -2.87 17.26
CA LEU A 108 -6.22 -2.23 17.05
C LEU A 108 -5.05 -3.11 17.48
N THR A 109 -5.16 -3.79 18.63
CA THR A 109 -4.12 -4.72 19.10
C THR A 109 -3.92 -5.87 18.10
N GLN A 110 -4.99 -6.44 17.57
CA GLN A 110 -4.91 -7.50 16.56
C GLN A 110 -4.22 -7.03 15.28
N GLU A 111 -4.54 -5.83 14.81
CA GLU A 111 -3.89 -5.27 13.62
C GLU A 111 -2.41 -4.92 13.88
N MET A 112 -2.07 -4.39 15.06
CA MET A 112 -0.68 -4.16 15.45
C MET A 112 0.15 -5.44 15.43
N LEU A 113 -0.36 -6.53 16.02
CA LEU A 113 0.31 -7.84 16.03
C LEU A 113 0.50 -8.40 14.62
N LYS A 114 -0.48 -8.20 13.73
CA LYS A 114 -0.34 -8.57 12.31
C LYS A 114 0.76 -7.79 11.61
N LEU A 115 0.78 -6.48 11.80
CA LEU A 115 1.78 -5.59 11.19
C LEU A 115 3.18 -5.92 11.70
N GLU A 116 3.34 -6.16 13.00
CA GLU A 116 4.61 -6.56 13.60
C GLU A 116 5.13 -7.86 12.97
N LYS A 117 4.26 -8.87 12.80
CA LYS A 117 4.62 -10.12 12.13
C LYS A 117 5.04 -9.90 10.66
N GLN A 118 4.35 -9.01 9.95
CA GLN A 118 4.73 -8.66 8.57
C GLN A 118 6.09 -7.96 8.52
N VAL A 119 6.35 -7.04 9.43
CA VAL A 119 7.65 -6.35 9.55
C VAL A 119 8.78 -7.35 9.81
N GLN A 120 8.59 -8.30 10.73
CA GLN A 120 9.57 -9.35 11.00
C GLN A 120 9.87 -10.17 9.74
N THR A 121 8.82 -10.60 9.03
CA THR A 121 8.96 -11.36 7.79
C THR A 121 9.74 -10.57 6.72
N LEU A 122 9.42 -9.29 6.54
CA LEU A 122 10.13 -8.42 5.60
C LEU A 122 11.60 -8.21 5.99
N GLN A 123 11.91 -8.11 7.28
CA GLN A 123 13.30 -8.03 7.77
C GLN A 123 14.09 -9.29 7.45
N GLU A 124 13.49 -10.49 7.62
CA GLU A 124 14.11 -11.75 7.23
C GLU A 124 14.38 -11.83 5.72
N TYR A 125 13.41 -11.43 4.88
CA TYR A 125 13.63 -11.37 3.43
C TYR A 125 14.74 -10.41 3.06
N LYS A 126 14.79 -9.23 3.68
CA LYS A 126 15.84 -8.24 3.47
C LYS A 126 17.23 -8.79 3.83
N PHE A 127 17.31 -9.53 4.93
CA PHE A 127 18.56 -10.17 5.35
C PHE A 127 19.01 -11.25 4.34
N LYS A 128 18.11 -12.17 3.94
CA LYS A 128 18.37 -13.20 2.92
C LYS A 128 18.81 -12.58 1.58
N PHE A 129 18.15 -11.52 1.16
CA PHE A 129 18.50 -10.81 -0.07
C PHE A 129 19.90 -10.20 -0.01
N ARG A 130 20.27 -9.58 1.12
CA ARG A 130 21.63 -9.07 1.33
C ARG A 130 22.66 -10.18 1.23
N GLN A 131 22.46 -11.28 1.93
CA GLN A 131 23.38 -12.44 1.86
C GLN A 131 23.53 -12.98 0.43
N ALA A 132 22.43 -13.10 -0.32
CA ALA A 132 22.48 -13.58 -1.69
C ALA A 132 23.25 -12.60 -2.60
N ASN A 133 23.07 -11.30 -2.40
CA ASN A 133 23.76 -10.26 -3.17
C ASN A 133 25.27 -10.23 -2.86
N ASP A 134 25.65 -10.43 -1.59
CA ASP A 134 27.07 -10.51 -1.19
C ASP A 134 27.75 -11.76 -1.78
N LYS A 135 27.08 -12.92 -1.77
CA LYS A 135 27.56 -14.13 -2.47
C LYS A 135 27.72 -13.89 -3.96
N LYS A 136 26.75 -13.24 -4.61
CA LYS A 136 26.83 -12.88 -6.03
C LYS A 136 28.04 -12.00 -6.33
N ARG A 137 28.28 -10.98 -5.50
CA ARG A 137 29.47 -10.11 -5.63
C ARG A 137 30.77 -10.88 -5.47
N TYR A 138 30.85 -11.76 -4.49
CA TYR A 138 32.00 -12.62 -4.27
C TYR A 138 32.30 -13.49 -5.49
N TYR A 139 31.31 -14.23 -6.00
CA TYR A 139 31.49 -15.08 -7.18
C TYR A 139 31.83 -14.29 -8.44
N LYS A 140 31.25 -13.11 -8.61
CA LYS A 140 31.61 -12.23 -9.73
C LYS A 140 33.09 -11.85 -9.66
N HIS A 141 33.57 -11.46 -8.50
CA HIS A 141 34.99 -11.10 -8.31
C HIS A 141 35.93 -12.28 -8.52
N GLU A 142 35.58 -13.47 -8.01
CA GLU A 142 36.35 -14.70 -8.27
C GLU A 142 36.39 -15.05 -9.77
N LEU A 143 35.28 -14.92 -10.47
CA LEU A 143 35.23 -15.12 -11.91
C LEU A 143 36.15 -14.15 -12.65
N GLU A 144 36.10 -12.87 -12.29
CA GLU A 144 36.99 -11.85 -12.87
C GLU A 144 38.48 -12.20 -12.62
N ARG A 145 38.83 -12.63 -11.43
CA ARG A 145 40.20 -13.09 -11.11
C ARG A 145 40.60 -14.31 -11.94
N MET A 146 39.74 -15.30 -12.08
CA MET A 146 39.99 -16.47 -12.93
C MET A 146 40.18 -16.11 -14.39
N ILE A 147 39.37 -15.19 -14.92
CA ILE A 147 39.50 -14.70 -16.31
C ILE A 147 40.86 -14.03 -16.51
N VAL A 148 41.28 -13.17 -15.58
CA VAL A 148 42.60 -12.51 -15.65
C VAL A 148 43.71 -13.53 -15.62
N ALA A 149 43.64 -14.51 -14.71
CA ALA A 149 44.65 -15.58 -14.60
C ALA A 149 44.71 -16.42 -15.89
N TYR A 150 43.56 -16.82 -16.43
CA TYR A 150 43.46 -17.56 -17.70
C TYR A 150 44.09 -16.79 -18.86
N ASN A 151 43.71 -15.51 -18.99
CA ASN A 151 44.25 -14.64 -20.04
C ASN A 151 45.76 -14.45 -19.91
N SER A 152 46.29 -14.33 -18.69
CA SER A 152 47.75 -14.20 -18.44
C SER A 152 48.53 -15.43 -18.88
N VAL A 153 47.94 -16.62 -18.68
CA VAL A 153 48.55 -17.90 -19.13
C VAL A 153 48.45 -18.03 -20.66
N THR A 154 47.26 -17.87 -21.25
CA THR A 154 47.03 -18.10 -22.66
C THR A 154 47.72 -17.10 -23.57
N HIS A 155 47.92 -15.86 -23.12
CA HIS A 155 48.60 -14.81 -23.86
C HIS A 155 50.07 -14.69 -23.51
N SER A 156 50.58 -15.57 -22.63
CA SER A 156 52.02 -15.58 -22.31
C SER A 156 52.82 -16.05 -23.54
N ARG A 157 54.02 -15.48 -23.73
CA ARG A 157 54.93 -15.92 -24.82
C ARG A 157 55.23 -17.40 -24.76
N ARG A 158 55.20 -18.03 -23.58
CA ARG A 158 55.43 -19.47 -23.37
C ARG A 158 54.34 -20.34 -24.05
N TRP A 159 53.11 -19.84 -24.20
CA TRP A 159 52.01 -20.56 -24.85
C TRP A 159 51.82 -20.17 -26.29
N ILE A 160 52.01 -18.89 -26.66
CA ILE A 160 51.81 -18.40 -28.03
C ILE A 160 52.83 -19.01 -28.98
N ILE A 161 54.12 -19.07 -28.58
CA ILE A 161 55.20 -19.56 -29.45
C ILE A 161 55.04 -21.06 -29.76
N PRO A 162 54.91 -21.97 -28.76
CA PRO A 162 54.68 -23.36 -29.06
C PRO A 162 53.42 -23.66 -29.90
N THR A 163 52.33 -22.97 -29.58
CA THR A 163 51.05 -23.14 -30.32
C THR A 163 51.17 -22.66 -31.77
N ALA A 164 51.87 -21.56 -32.03
CA ALA A 164 52.15 -21.06 -33.36
C ALA A 164 52.99 -22.06 -34.18
N ILE A 165 54.00 -22.63 -33.56
CA ILE A 165 54.89 -23.67 -34.17
C ILE A 165 54.07 -24.91 -34.53
N ILE A 166 53.27 -25.44 -33.62
CA ILE A 166 52.39 -26.60 -33.86
C ILE A 166 51.41 -26.34 -34.99
N ASN A 167 50.77 -25.17 -35.01
CA ASN A 167 49.82 -24.82 -36.06
C ASN A 167 50.49 -24.59 -37.42
N PHE A 168 51.74 -24.12 -37.46
CA PHE A 168 52.52 -24.00 -38.68
C PHE A 168 52.81 -25.38 -39.29
N PHE A 169 53.22 -26.34 -38.48
CA PHE A 169 53.48 -27.71 -38.93
C PHE A 169 52.19 -28.47 -39.31
N ARG A 170 51.07 -28.20 -38.66
CA ARG A 170 49.73 -28.77 -39.05
C ARG A 170 49.21 -28.28 -40.40
N ARG A 171 49.51 -27.05 -40.80
CA ARG A 171 49.09 -26.46 -42.11
C ARG A 171 49.94 -26.95 -43.28
N LYS A 172 51.07 -27.58 -43.05
CA LYS A 172 51.95 -28.10 -44.07
C LYS A 172 51.74 -29.61 -44.37
N ARG A 173 50.79 -30.23 -43.72
CA ARG A 173 50.26 -31.56 -44.06
C ARG A 173 48.88 -31.41 -44.71
#